data_a90a656c7a9db32e443d6e1c2f215d79
#
_entry.id   a90a656c7a9db32e443d6e1c2f215d79
#
_cell.length_a   1.000
_cell.length_b   1.000
_cell.length_c   1.000
_cell.angle_alpha   90.00
_cell.angle_beta   90.00
_cell.angle_gamma   90.00
#
_symmetry.space_group_name_H-M   'P 1'
#
loop_
_entity.id
_entity.type
_entity.pdbx_description
1 polymer ?
#
loop_
_entity_poly.entity_id
_entity_poly.type
_entity_poly.pdbx_seq_one_letter_code
_entity_poly.pdbx_strand_id
1 'polypeptide(L)'
;DSDSKVQAKDIIAVARRLASLVDVPTQEVTERDRKDYFVVTNPDAINGRLTAEQRKLAGSEAYEAQLAAVTEDDIQYSESELKIIALFKRMNSAFSLSTVTVKNKNVTPDEIARVSEHLSELPGIQIGTDWQRVYPQGEMMRSILGQVSSEQRGLPSELASMYLARGYAMNDRVGISYLEKQYEDVLHGAKSVSKIVTDSSDDVLAEQVV
;
A
#
# COMPACT_ATOMS: atom_id res chain seq x y z
N ASP A 1 -18.40 10.84 16.08
CA ASP A 1 -18.07 9.42 16.28
C ASP A 1 -16.68 9.15 15.73
N SER A 2 -15.71 9.05 16.65
CA SER A 2 -14.30 8.87 16.33
C SER A 2 -13.90 7.40 16.20
N ASP A 3 -14.82 6.47 16.18
CA ASP A 3 -14.58 5.03 16.27
C ASP A 3 -14.50 4.28 14.92
N SER A 4 -14.77 4.92 13.80
CA SER A 4 -14.80 4.25 12.49
C SER A 4 -13.50 4.42 11.66
N LYS A 5 -12.51 5.20 12.12
CA LYS A 5 -11.26 5.34 11.40
C LYS A 5 -10.27 4.27 11.83
N VAL A 6 -9.86 3.42 10.87
CA VAL A 6 -8.74 2.49 11.04
C VAL A 6 -7.53 3.27 11.56
N GLN A 7 -7.05 2.91 12.73
CA GLN A 7 -5.91 3.59 13.35
C GLN A 7 -4.60 2.90 12.91
N ALA A 8 -3.52 3.64 12.88
CA ALA A 8 -2.20 3.09 12.51
C ALA A 8 -1.78 1.90 13.38
N LYS A 9 -2.21 1.86 14.65
CA LYS A 9 -1.99 0.70 15.55
C LYS A 9 -2.67 -0.58 15.06
N ASP A 10 -3.86 -0.45 14.44
CA ASP A 10 -4.61 -1.60 13.93
C ASP A 10 -3.92 -2.15 12.68
N ILE A 11 -3.46 -1.26 11.80
CA ILE A 11 -2.64 -1.63 10.64
C ILE A 11 -1.36 -2.35 11.08
N ILE A 12 -0.69 -1.88 12.14
CA ILE A 12 0.52 -2.51 12.67
C ILE A 12 0.21 -3.91 13.22
N ALA A 13 -0.93 -4.10 13.89
CA ALA A 13 -1.33 -5.42 14.38
C ALA A 13 -1.50 -6.42 13.23
N VAL A 14 -2.18 -6.01 12.16
CA VAL A 14 -2.34 -6.82 10.94
C VAL A 14 -0.99 -7.04 10.25
N ALA A 15 -0.16 -5.99 10.12
CA ALA A 15 1.19 -6.11 9.53
C ALA A 15 2.07 -7.09 10.30
N ARG A 16 2.01 -7.09 11.62
CA ARG A 16 2.74 -8.04 12.49
C ARG A 16 2.28 -9.47 12.27
N ARG A 17 0.96 -9.69 12.20
CA ARG A 17 0.42 -11.01 11.91
C ARG A 17 0.80 -11.47 10.51
N LEU A 18 0.67 -10.62 9.51
CA LEU A 18 1.01 -10.94 8.12
C LEU A 18 2.51 -11.22 7.96
N ALA A 19 3.40 -10.50 8.67
CA ALA A 19 4.85 -10.72 8.64
C ALA A 19 5.26 -12.13 9.11
N SER A 20 4.43 -12.80 9.92
CA SER A 20 4.67 -14.19 10.33
C SER A 20 4.25 -15.21 9.26
N LEU A 21 3.46 -14.83 8.27
CA LEU A 21 2.89 -15.71 7.26
C LEU A 21 3.58 -15.58 5.91
N VAL A 22 4.07 -14.38 5.57
CA VAL A 22 4.70 -14.09 4.28
C VAL A 22 6.11 -13.54 4.45
N ASP A 23 6.96 -13.78 3.45
CA ASP A 23 8.28 -13.17 3.39
C ASP A 23 8.25 -11.94 2.48
N VAL A 24 8.79 -10.83 2.98
CA VAL A 24 8.85 -9.56 2.24
C VAL A 24 10.27 -8.99 2.27
N PRO A 25 10.72 -8.35 1.18
CA PRO A 25 12.02 -7.71 1.15
C PRO A 25 12.05 -6.50 2.08
N THR A 26 13.14 -6.34 2.81
CA THR A 26 13.37 -5.27 3.79
C THR A 26 14.30 -4.18 3.27
N GLN A 27 14.94 -4.38 2.11
CA GLN A 27 15.94 -3.48 1.54
C GLN A 27 15.37 -2.09 1.15
N GLU A 28 14.05 -2.00 0.97
CA GLU A 28 13.37 -0.75 0.64
C GLU A 28 12.92 0.04 1.87
N VAL A 29 13.18 -0.49 3.08
CA VAL A 29 12.85 0.21 4.34
C VAL A 29 13.87 1.31 4.57
N THR A 30 13.42 2.55 4.48
CA THR A 30 14.24 3.74 4.68
C THR A 30 14.36 4.09 6.16
N GLU A 31 15.28 4.99 6.51
CA GLU A 31 15.37 5.56 7.85
C GLU A 31 14.06 6.28 8.24
N ARG A 32 13.45 6.99 7.29
CA ARG A 32 12.16 7.65 7.50
C ARG A 32 11.07 6.64 7.90
N ASP A 33 10.96 5.51 7.21
CA ASP A 33 9.97 4.48 7.52
C ASP A 33 10.15 3.91 8.93
N ARG A 34 11.40 3.77 9.39
CA ARG A 34 11.72 3.32 10.74
C ARG A 34 11.32 4.35 11.80
N LYS A 35 11.58 5.64 11.53
CA LYS A 35 11.14 6.75 12.40
C LYS A 35 9.62 6.84 12.46
N ASP A 36 8.93 6.74 11.33
CA ASP A 36 7.48 6.75 11.26
C ASP A 36 6.88 5.62 12.10
N TYR A 37 7.43 4.42 11.98
CA TYR A 37 7.02 3.28 12.79
C TYR A 37 7.26 3.51 14.28
N PHE A 38 8.41 4.07 14.67
CA PHE A 38 8.71 4.38 16.07
C PHE A 38 7.73 5.39 16.66
N VAL A 39 7.44 6.48 15.95
CA VAL A 39 6.47 7.50 16.38
C VAL A 39 5.10 6.90 16.66
N VAL A 40 4.64 6.00 15.79
CA VAL A 40 3.32 5.37 15.94
C VAL A 40 3.29 4.35 17.06
N THR A 41 4.37 3.60 17.26
CA THR A 41 4.42 2.53 18.28
C THR A 41 4.79 3.03 19.66
N ASN A 42 5.44 4.19 19.78
CA ASN A 42 5.96 4.74 21.04
C ASN A 42 5.51 6.20 21.27
N PRO A 43 4.21 6.51 21.22
CA PRO A 43 3.73 7.90 21.32
C PRO A 43 4.09 8.56 22.66
N ASP A 44 4.09 7.82 23.77
CA ASP A 44 4.41 8.35 25.08
C ASP A 44 5.90 8.73 25.18
N ALA A 45 6.79 7.90 24.64
CA ALA A 45 8.22 8.19 24.58
C ALA A 45 8.50 9.46 23.78
N ILE A 46 7.85 9.60 22.62
CA ILE A 46 7.97 10.80 21.79
C ILE A 46 7.41 12.03 22.54
N ASN A 47 6.20 11.94 23.08
CA ASN A 47 5.59 13.05 23.83
C ASN A 47 6.45 13.50 25.02
N GLY A 48 7.14 12.56 25.66
CA GLY A 48 8.08 12.88 26.75
C GLY A 48 9.29 13.69 26.32
N ARG A 49 9.72 13.56 25.06
CA ARG A 49 10.88 14.28 24.50
C ARG A 49 10.54 15.64 23.91
N LEU A 50 9.26 15.88 23.56
CA LEU A 50 8.82 17.14 23.00
C LEU A 50 8.77 18.25 24.05
N THR A 51 9.19 19.46 23.68
CA THR A 51 9.04 20.66 24.48
C THR A 51 7.58 21.08 24.62
N ALA A 52 7.27 21.96 25.59
CA ALA A 52 5.91 22.46 25.77
C ALA A 52 5.38 23.25 24.55
N GLU A 53 6.28 23.87 23.79
CA GLU A 53 5.94 24.57 22.54
C GLU A 53 5.68 23.59 21.40
N GLN A 54 6.52 22.58 21.24
CA GLN A 54 6.35 21.54 20.21
C GLN A 54 5.06 20.73 20.38
N ARG A 55 4.62 20.51 21.62
CA ARG A 55 3.33 19.82 21.89
C ARG A 55 2.09 20.63 21.48
N LYS A 56 2.24 21.94 21.24
CA LYS A 56 1.14 22.80 20.76
C LYS A 56 1.05 22.86 19.24
N LEU A 57 2.04 22.36 18.53
CA LEU A 57 2.04 22.29 17.09
C LEU A 57 0.94 21.34 16.59
N ALA A 58 0.48 21.55 15.37
CA ALA A 58 -0.55 20.74 14.72
C ALA A 58 -0.15 20.38 13.27
N GLY A 59 -0.78 19.35 12.73
CA GLY A 59 -0.55 18.93 11.35
C GLY A 59 0.88 18.52 11.06
N SER A 60 1.43 18.98 9.94
CA SER A 60 2.77 18.60 9.47
C SER A 60 3.89 19.06 10.39
N GLU A 61 3.76 20.23 11.03
CA GLU A 61 4.78 20.75 11.94
C GLU A 61 4.90 19.90 13.21
N ALA A 62 3.77 19.45 13.77
CA ALA A 62 3.77 18.52 14.89
C ALA A 62 4.46 17.21 14.52
N TYR A 63 4.17 16.69 13.34
CA TYR A 63 4.74 15.44 12.85
C TYR A 63 6.26 15.55 12.61
N GLU A 64 6.72 16.64 12.01
CA GLU A 64 8.15 16.90 11.82
C GLU A 64 8.89 17.01 13.18
N ALA A 65 8.27 17.66 14.18
CA ALA A 65 8.84 17.74 15.52
C ALA A 65 8.93 16.35 16.19
N GLN A 66 7.93 15.50 16.00
CA GLN A 66 7.95 14.11 16.49
C GLN A 66 9.07 13.30 15.84
N LEU A 67 9.24 13.40 14.52
CA LEU A 67 10.31 12.70 13.79
C LEU A 67 11.70 13.18 14.21
N ALA A 68 11.86 14.48 14.46
CA ALA A 68 13.12 15.06 14.94
C ALA A 68 13.49 14.58 16.37
N ALA A 69 12.49 14.17 17.17
CA ALA A 69 12.71 13.64 18.50
C ALA A 69 13.13 12.15 18.53
N VAL A 70 13.10 11.46 17.37
CA VAL A 70 13.56 10.07 17.24
C VAL A 70 15.07 10.03 17.06
N THR A 71 15.76 9.24 17.88
CA THR A 71 17.22 9.06 17.82
C THR A 71 17.61 7.87 16.95
N GLU A 72 18.89 7.76 16.60
CA GLU A 72 19.41 6.62 15.84
C GLU A 72 19.28 5.29 16.61
N ASP A 73 19.40 5.34 17.93
CA ASP A 73 19.27 4.14 18.78
C ASP A 73 17.83 3.59 18.77
N ASP A 74 16.83 4.47 18.63
CA ASP A 74 15.42 4.09 18.60
C ASP A 74 15.02 3.30 17.35
N ILE A 75 15.80 3.42 16.27
CA ILE A 75 15.50 2.84 14.97
C ILE A 75 16.37 1.63 14.61
N GLN A 76 17.03 1.05 15.60
CA GLN A 76 17.78 -0.21 15.46
C GLN A 76 16.80 -1.38 15.55
N TYR A 77 16.34 -1.84 14.41
CA TYR A 77 15.35 -2.92 14.30
C TYR A 77 15.98 -4.21 13.78
N SER A 78 15.51 -5.32 14.32
CA SER A 78 15.82 -6.66 13.81
C SER A 78 15.22 -6.88 12.43
N GLU A 79 15.70 -7.89 11.69
CA GLU A 79 15.16 -8.26 10.37
C GLU A 79 13.65 -8.58 10.43
N SER A 80 13.18 -9.20 11.51
CA SER A 80 11.77 -9.49 11.72
C SER A 80 10.93 -8.22 11.89
N GLU A 81 11.45 -7.22 12.59
CA GLU A 81 10.79 -5.92 12.73
C GLU A 81 10.82 -5.11 11.44
N LEU A 82 11.91 -5.18 10.69
CA LEU A 82 12.00 -4.54 9.37
C LEU A 82 10.94 -5.09 8.40
N LYS A 83 10.61 -6.39 8.45
CA LYS A 83 9.49 -6.96 7.69
C LYS A 83 8.15 -6.35 8.08
N ILE A 84 7.92 -6.16 9.38
CA ILE A 84 6.70 -5.50 9.87
C ILE A 84 6.63 -4.06 9.36
N ILE A 85 7.73 -3.32 9.43
CA ILE A 85 7.81 -1.93 8.93
C ILE A 85 7.53 -1.87 7.43
N ALA A 86 8.11 -2.78 6.64
CA ALA A 86 7.89 -2.85 5.19
C ALA A 86 6.42 -3.08 4.85
N LEU A 87 5.74 -3.97 5.57
CA LEU A 87 4.32 -4.24 5.42
C LEU A 87 3.47 -3.05 5.87
N PHE A 88 3.76 -2.51 7.06
CA PHE A 88 3.06 -1.34 7.60
C PHE A 88 3.11 -0.15 6.63
N LYS A 89 4.28 0.18 6.09
CA LYS A 89 4.45 1.24 5.10
C LYS A 89 3.53 1.05 3.90
N ARG A 90 3.49 -0.15 3.33
CA ARG A 90 2.65 -0.47 2.16
C ARG A 90 1.16 -0.39 2.50
N MET A 91 0.75 -0.98 3.59
CA MET A 91 -0.64 -0.97 4.04
C MET A 91 -1.13 0.43 4.40
N ASN A 92 -0.27 1.23 5.06
CA ASN A 92 -0.60 2.61 5.45
C ASN A 92 -0.65 3.59 4.26
N SER A 93 -0.19 3.18 3.08
CA SER A 93 -0.29 3.98 1.85
C SER A 93 -1.65 3.85 1.15
N ALA A 94 -2.53 2.96 1.62
CA ALA A 94 -3.86 2.79 1.05
C ALA A 94 -4.74 4.02 1.35
N PHE A 95 -5.42 4.52 0.33
CA PHE A 95 -6.46 5.52 0.48
C PHE A 95 -7.79 4.84 0.84
N SER A 96 -8.68 5.58 1.48
CA SER A 96 -10.04 5.10 1.77
C SER A 96 -10.70 4.53 0.51
N LEU A 97 -11.31 3.35 0.64
CA LEU A 97 -12.00 2.62 -0.44
C LEU A 97 -11.08 2.22 -1.63
N SER A 98 -9.77 2.24 -1.44
CA SER A 98 -8.82 1.73 -2.44
C SER A 98 -8.08 0.50 -1.93
N THR A 99 -7.66 -0.36 -2.85
CA THR A 99 -6.79 -1.49 -2.55
C THR A 99 -5.35 -1.13 -2.86
N VAL A 100 -4.42 -1.64 -2.07
CA VAL A 100 -2.98 -1.54 -2.33
C VAL A 100 -2.38 -2.93 -2.34
N THR A 101 -1.52 -3.21 -3.31
CA THR A 101 -0.83 -4.49 -3.37
C THR A 101 0.31 -4.53 -2.35
N VAL A 102 0.17 -5.41 -1.38
CA VAL A 102 1.17 -5.59 -0.33
C VAL A 102 2.32 -6.48 -0.81
N LYS A 103 2.01 -7.57 -1.53
CA LYS A 103 3.00 -8.48 -2.13
C LYS A 103 2.44 -9.11 -3.40
N ASN A 104 3.17 -8.98 -4.52
CA ASN A 104 2.83 -9.60 -5.81
C ASN A 104 4.02 -10.27 -6.51
N LYS A 105 5.21 -10.27 -5.88
CA LYS A 105 6.41 -10.93 -6.43
C LYS A 105 6.85 -12.07 -5.51
N ASN A 106 7.33 -13.15 -6.14
CA ASN A 106 7.84 -14.33 -5.43
C ASN A 106 6.84 -14.88 -4.39
N VAL A 107 5.55 -14.80 -4.69
CA VAL A 107 4.50 -15.38 -3.86
C VAL A 107 4.48 -16.88 -4.07
N THR A 108 4.63 -17.66 -3.00
CA THR A 108 4.62 -19.12 -3.06
C THR A 108 3.23 -19.68 -2.76
N PRO A 109 2.89 -20.89 -3.28
CA PRO A 109 1.63 -21.55 -2.94
C PRO A 109 1.45 -21.76 -1.43
N ASP A 110 2.54 -22.02 -0.72
CA ASP A 110 2.52 -22.20 0.74
C ASP A 110 2.18 -20.90 1.48
N GLU A 111 2.67 -19.75 1.00
CA GLU A 111 2.27 -18.45 1.54
C GLU A 111 0.79 -18.17 1.31
N ILE A 112 0.29 -18.47 0.11
CA ILE A 112 -1.14 -18.31 -0.22
C ILE A 112 -1.99 -19.17 0.71
N ALA A 113 -1.62 -20.44 0.90
CA ALA A 113 -2.34 -21.35 1.79
C ALA A 113 -2.36 -20.82 3.24
N ARG A 114 -1.19 -20.45 3.80
CA ARG A 114 -1.10 -19.91 5.15
C ARG A 114 -1.92 -18.63 5.34
N VAL A 115 -1.87 -17.71 4.39
CA VAL A 115 -2.68 -16.48 4.46
C VAL A 115 -4.16 -16.80 4.36
N SER A 116 -4.56 -17.72 3.46
CA SER A 116 -5.96 -18.15 3.30
C SER A 116 -6.54 -18.74 4.59
N GLU A 117 -5.75 -19.56 5.29
CA GLU A 117 -6.17 -20.18 6.57
C GLU A 117 -6.36 -19.16 7.70
N HIS A 118 -5.71 -18.00 7.60
CA HIS A 118 -5.69 -16.97 8.64
C HIS A 118 -6.40 -15.68 8.23
N LEU A 119 -7.18 -15.67 7.14
CA LEU A 119 -7.86 -14.44 6.66
C LEU A 119 -8.77 -13.81 7.71
N SER A 120 -9.39 -14.63 8.58
CA SER A 120 -10.22 -14.10 9.68
C SER A 120 -9.44 -13.28 10.73
N GLU A 121 -8.12 -13.47 10.80
CA GLU A 121 -7.21 -12.74 11.68
C GLU A 121 -6.55 -11.53 10.98
N LEU A 122 -6.83 -11.34 9.71
CA LEU A 122 -6.22 -10.34 8.83
C LEU A 122 -7.27 -9.39 8.23
N PRO A 123 -7.96 -8.60 9.04
CA PRO A 123 -8.99 -7.70 8.55
C PRO A 123 -8.41 -6.75 7.47
N GLY A 124 -9.15 -6.61 6.37
CA GLY A 124 -8.75 -5.78 5.24
C GLY A 124 -7.74 -6.42 4.28
N ILE A 125 -7.26 -7.64 4.54
CA ILE A 125 -6.38 -8.36 3.62
C ILE A 125 -7.22 -9.25 2.70
N GLN A 126 -6.88 -9.21 1.42
CA GLN A 126 -7.48 -10.06 0.39
C GLN A 126 -6.40 -10.74 -0.45
N ILE A 127 -6.72 -11.94 -0.94
CA ILE A 127 -5.89 -12.64 -1.91
C ILE A 127 -6.53 -12.44 -3.27
N GLY A 128 -5.75 -11.93 -4.20
CA GLY A 128 -6.18 -11.67 -5.57
C GLY A 128 -5.21 -12.23 -6.60
N THR A 129 -5.61 -12.18 -7.85
CA THR A 129 -4.73 -12.46 -8.99
C THR A 129 -4.13 -11.16 -9.50
N ASP A 130 -2.84 -11.20 -9.83
CA ASP A 130 -2.14 -10.10 -10.47
C ASP A 130 -1.58 -10.57 -11.82
N TRP A 131 -1.29 -9.62 -12.71
CA TRP A 131 -0.72 -9.91 -14.02
C TRP A 131 0.63 -9.20 -14.18
N GLN A 132 1.49 -9.82 -14.97
CA GLN A 132 2.79 -9.24 -15.31
C GLN A 132 3.00 -9.31 -16.82
N ARG A 133 3.46 -8.20 -17.41
CA ARG A 133 3.85 -8.19 -18.82
C ARG A 133 5.18 -8.93 -18.97
N VAL A 134 5.17 -9.98 -19.78
CA VAL A 134 6.35 -10.77 -20.12
C VAL A 134 6.75 -10.51 -21.56
N TYR A 135 8.02 -10.30 -21.81
CA TYR A 135 8.59 -10.14 -23.15
C TYR A 135 9.41 -11.39 -23.49
N PRO A 136 8.82 -12.38 -24.19
CA PRO A 136 9.48 -13.68 -24.45
C PRO A 136 10.79 -13.53 -25.24
N GLN A 137 10.91 -12.48 -26.05
CA GLN A 137 12.12 -12.16 -26.84
C GLN A 137 13.04 -11.15 -26.12
N GLY A 138 12.89 -10.97 -24.83
CA GLY A 138 13.66 -10.03 -24.03
C GLY A 138 13.54 -8.59 -24.51
N GLU A 139 14.65 -7.91 -24.71
CA GLU A 139 14.68 -6.49 -25.15
C GLU A 139 14.33 -6.31 -26.64
N MET A 140 14.36 -7.40 -27.42
CA MET A 140 13.93 -7.37 -28.83
C MET A 140 12.45 -6.97 -28.91
N MET A 141 12.10 -6.08 -29.78
CA MET A 141 10.74 -5.55 -29.99
C MET A 141 10.22 -4.63 -28.85
N ARG A 142 10.92 -4.49 -27.73
CA ARG A 142 10.49 -3.64 -26.61
C ARG A 142 10.34 -2.17 -27.03
N SER A 143 11.19 -1.71 -27.94
CA SER A 143 11.13 -0.37 -28.53
C SER A 143 9.92 -0.15 -29.46
N ILE A 144 9.26 -1.23 -29.89
CA ILE A 144 8.04 -1.18 -30.73
C ILE A 144 6.81 -1.42 -29.85
N LEU A 145 6.85 -2.48 -29.03
CA LEU A 145 5.73 -2.82 -28.15
C LEU A 145 5.49 -1.77 -27.08
N GLY A 146 6.54 -1.24 -26.51
CA GLY A 146 6.45 -0.27 -25.44
C GLY A 146 6.45 -0.88 -24.05
N GLN A 147 6.02 -0.09 -23.09
CA GLN A 147 6.03 -0.42 -21.68
C GLN A 147 4.69 -0.08 -21.03
N VAL A 148 4.38 -0.83 -19.99
CA VAL A 148 3.26 -0.59 -19.09
C VAL A 148 3.80 0.04 -17.81
N SER A 149 3.07 0.95 -17.18
CA SER A 149 3.45 1.55 -15.91
C SER A 149 3.51 0.47 -14.81
N SER A 150 4.34 0.70 -13.79
CA SER A 150 4.28 -0.13 -12.58
C SER A 150 3.11 0.30 -11.71
N GLU A 151 2.64 -0.58 -10.83
CA GLU A 151 1.59 -0.28 -9.85
C GLU A 151 1.97 0.91 -8.95
N GLN A 152 3.24 0.99 -8.53
CA GLN A 152 3.74 2.10 -7.69
C GLN A 152 3.73 3.43 -8.43
N ARG A 153 3.88 3.40 -9.75
CA ARG A 153 3.83 4.59 -10.60
C ARG A 153 2.39 4.96 -10.97
N GLY A 154 1.53 3.98 -11.12
CA GLY A 154 0.13 4.15 -11.50
C GLY A 154 -0.05 4.91 -12.82
N LEU A 155 -1.08 5.72 -12.86
CA LEU A 155 -1.39 6.56 -14.02
C LEU A 155 -0.33 7.66 -14.22
N PRO A 156 0.11 7.95 -15.46
CA PRO A 156 0.92 9.11 -15.76
C PRO A 156 0.21 10.41 -15.36
N SER A 157 0.89 11.29 -14.63
CA SER A 157 0.29 12.53 -14.10
C SER A 157 -0.38 13.39 -15.17
N GLU A 158 0.21 13.44 -16.36
CA GLU A 158 -0.27 14.23 -17.50
C GLU A 158 -1.59 13.71 -18.08
N LEU A 159 -1.87 12.42 -17.90
CA LEU A 159 -3.05 11.73 -18.45
C LEU A 159 -4.00 11.24 -17.35
N ALA A 160 -3.69 11.46 -16.08
CA ALA A 160 -4.44 10.93 -14.96
C ALA A 160 -5.91 11.34 -15.00
N SER A 161 -6.21 12.61 -15.23
CA SER A 161 -7.60 13.10 -15.32
C SER A 161 -8.41 12.42 -16.44
N MET A 162 -7.76 12.16 -17.58
CA MET A 162 -8.40 11.46 -18.71
C MET A 162 -8.70 10.01 -18.37
N TYR A 163 -7.75 9.29 -17.78
CA TYR A 163 -7.94 7.89 -17.39
C TYR A 163 -8.95 7.73 -16.25
N LEU A 164 -8.94 8.62 -15.26
CA LEU A 164 -9.94 8.63 -14.18
C LEU A 164 -11.36 8.85 -14.72
N ALA A 165 -11.53 9.75 -15.69
CA ALA A 165 -12.82 9.95 -16.36
C ALA A 165 -13.30 8.72 -17.15
N ARG A 166 -12.39 7.80 -17.50
CA ARG A 166 -12.67 6.53 -18.17
C ARG A 166 -12.84 5.35 -17.20
N GLY A 167 -12.84 5.60 -15.88
CA GLY A 167 -13.04 4.58 -14.86
C GLY A 167 -11.76 3.85 -14.40
N TYR A 168 -10.59 4.38 -14.75
CA TYR A 168 -9.33 3.85 -14.21
C TYR A 168 -9.13 4.33 -12.76
N ALA A 169 -8.45 3.54 -11.94
CA ALA A 169 -7.98 3.94 -10.63
C ALA A 169 -6.55 4.53 -10.72
N MET A 170 -6.16 5.34 -9.75
CA MET A 170 -4.85 6.00 -9.73
C MET A 170 -3.66 5.03 -9.79
N ASN A 171 -3.82 3.85 -9.23
CA ASN A 171 -2.81 2.79 -9.18
C ASN A 171 -2.92 1.78 -10.35
N ASP A 172 -3.80 2.03 -11.33
CA ASP A 172 -3.89 1.17 -12.50
C ASP A 172 -2.63 1.24 -13.34
N ARG A 173 -2.27 0.10 -13.89
CA ARG A 173 -1.17 -0.04 -14.84
C ARG A 173 -1.69 0.19 -16.25
N VAL A 174 -1.10 1.16 -16.93
CA VAL A 174 -1.48 1.57 -18.29
C VAL A 174 -0.27 1.59 -19.20
N GLY A 175 -0.49 1.45 -20.49
CA GLY A 175 0.54 1.62 -21.50
C GLY A 175 1.10 3.05 -21.48
N ILE A 176 2.42 3.18 -21.33
CA ILE A 176 3.11 4.48 -21.23
C ILE A 176 3.90 4.84 -22.49
N SER A 177 4.13 3.89 -23.37
CA SER A 177 4.87 4.14 -24.61
C SER A 177 4.44 3.24 -25.77
N TYR A 178 4.68 3.67 -26.99
CA TYR A 178 4.50 2.95 -28.26
C TYR A 178 3.15 2.21 -28.39
N LEU A 179 3.14 0.97 -28.81
CA LEU A 179 1.91 0.21 -29.05
C LEU A 179 1.08 -0.02 -27.79
N GLU A 180 1.73 -0.27 -26.63
CA GLU A 180 1.02 -0.41 -25.35
C GLU A 180 0.20 0.84 -25.04
N LYS A 181 0.77 2.04 -25.25
CA LYS A 181 0.06 3.31 -25.06
C LYS A 181 -1.01 3.56 -26.12
N GLN A 182 -0.68 3.25 -27.39
CA GLN A 182 -1.57 3.54 -28.51
C GLN A 182 -2.84 2.67 -28.49
N TYR A 183 -2.73 1.45 -28.02
CA TYR A 183 -3.81 0.47 -27.99
C TYR A 183 -4.32 0.19 -26.58
N GLU A 184 -4.04 1.06 -25.61
CA GLU A 184 -4.48 0.91 -24.22
C GLU A 184 -5.99 0.63 -24.13
N ASP A 185 -6.81 1.38 -24.86
CA ASP A 185 -8.28 1.22 -24.87
C ASP A 185 -8.76 -0.17 -25.31
N VAL A 186 -7.90 -0.95 -25.99
CA VAL A 186 -8.20 -2.31 -26.45
C VAL A 186 -7.53 -3.35 -25.55
N LEU A 187 -6.34 -3.04 -25.06
CA LEU A 187 -5.49 -3.99 -24.33
C LEU A 187 -5.86 -4.11 -22.85
N HIS A 188 -6.48 -3.09 -22.25
CA HIS A 188 -6.76 -3.09 -20.80
C HIS A 188 -7.85 -4.10 -20.39
N GLY A 189 -8.66 -4.58 -21.31
CA GLY A 189 -9.77 -5.49 -21.03
C GLY A 189 -10.95 -4.80 -20.33
N ALA A 190 -11.92 -5.59 -19.89
CA ALA A 190 -13.05 -5.11 -19.11
C ALA A 190 -12.79 -5.30 -17.62
N LYS A 191 -13.03 -4.27 -16.82
CA LYS A 191 -13.01 -4.36 -15.35
C LYS A 191 -14.38 -4.76 -14.85
N SER A 192 -14.43 -5.65 -13.88
CA SER A 192 -15.63 -5.82 -13.07
C SER A 192 -15.74 -4.64 -12.11
N VAL A 193 -16.93 -4.12 -11.94
CA VAL A 193 -17.23 -3.06 -10.99
C VAL A 193 -18.06 -3.66 -9.87
N SER A 194 -17.54 -3.57 -8.62
CA SER A 194 -18.33 -3.89 -7.42
C SER A 194 -18.97 -2.62 -6.92
N LYS A 195 -20.29 -2.63 -6.79
CA LYS A 195 -21.03 -1.59 -6.11
C LYS A 195 -21.24 -2.02 -4.67
N ILE A 196 -20.58 -1.30 -3.75
CA ILE A 196 -20.70 -1.54 -2.31
C ILE A 196 -21.65 -0.50 -1.74
N VAL A 197 -22.64 -0.94 -1.01
CA VAL A 197 -23.55 -0.08 -0.25
C VAL A 197 -23.17 -0.22 1.21
N THR A 198 -22.79 0.88 1.84
CA THR A 198 -22.44 0.94 3.26
C THR A 198 -23.49 1.71 4.06
N ASP A 199 -23.57 1.46 5.34
CA ASP A 199 -24.33 2.29 6.27
C ASP A 199 -23.56 3.55 6.69
N SER A 200 -24.11 4.30 7.65
CA SER A 200 -23.48 5.51 8.20
C SER A 200 -22.22 5.23 9.04
N SER A 201 -21.94 3.96 9.34
CA SER A 201 -20.76 3.49 10.09
C SER A 201 -19.72 2.84 9.18
N ASP A 202 -19.90 2.95 7.83
CA ASP A 202 -19.11 2.29 6.80
C ASP A 202 -19.19 0.75 6.79
N ASP A 203 -20.16 0.16 7.50
CA ASP A 203 -20.43 -1.27 7.44
C ASP A 203 -21.09 -1.65 6.10
N VAL A 204 -20.58 -2.71 5.47
CA VAL A 204 -21.06 -3.16 4.16
C VAL A 204 -22.44 -3.82 4.31
N LEU A 205 -23.46 -3.17 3.77
CA LEU A 205 -24.84 -3.68 3.75
C LEU A 205 -25.13 -4.57 2.54
N ALA A 206 -24.53 -4.27 1.41
CA ALA A 206 -24.67 -5.05 0.19
C ALA A 206 -23.48 -4.86 -0.74
N GLU A 207 -23.10 -5.92 -1.47
CA GLU A 207 -22.13 -5.88 -2.55
C GLU A 207 -22.80 -6.45 -3.80
N GLN A 208 -22.72 -5.73 -4.91
CA GLN A 208 -23.19 -6.17 -6.22
C GLN A 208 -22.07 -6.01 -7.24
N VAL A 209 -21.64 -7.12 -7.84
CA VAL A 209 -20.74 -7.12 -8.98
C VAL A 209 -21.54 -6.86 -10.24
N VAL A 210 -21.12 -5.86 -11.03
CA VAL A 210 -21.80 -5.42 -12.27
C VAL A 210 -20.92 -5.74 -13.47
#